data_d14ed95a101c9104690167a0140af006
#
_entry.id   d14ed95a101c9104690167a0140af006
#
_cell.length_a   1.000
_cell.length_b   1.000
_cell.length_c   1.000
_cell.angle_alpha   90.00
_cell.angle_beta   90.00
_cell.angle_gamma   90.00
#
_symmetry.space_group_name_H-M   'P 1'
#
loop_
_entity.id
_entity.type
_entity.pdbx_description
1 polymer ?
#
loop_
_entity_poly.entity_id
_entity_poly.type
_entity_poly.pdbx_seq_one_letter_code
_entity_poly.pdbx_strand_id
1 'polypeptide(L)'
;MDRLAFTSLAAVNNQSEIRAQITNNLANVSTIGFKESFALASKTVDVDGPGYDSRSSVKIESQDIINLTPGIANRTGRAMDVALNDATVLGVQVDNGDIAFTRRGDLRIAPSGLIENAAGHLILGEGGPINVPPGQLVSISPDGTVFGSLPSEPATPPIELGKLLLLDASEQPLVRRVDGLFTPQDEQFKNTVFPQGPNVASLQSGALEGSNVNPIEAMIKMMDFSLSLIHI
;
A
#
# COMPACT_ATOMS: atom_id res chain seq x y z
N MET A 1 40.61 -6.97 -15.62
CA MET A 1 40.27 -5.75 -14.86
C MET A 1 38.83 -5.30 -15.16
N ASP A 2 38.40 -5.36 -16.40
CA ASP A 2 37.05 -4.94 -16.86
C ASP A 2 35.90 -5.70 -16.15
N ARG A 3 36.05 -7.00 -15.89
CA ARG A 3 35.06 -7.81 -15.16
C ARG A 3 34.84 -7.37 -13.71
N LEU A 4 35.93 -7.05 -13.02
CA LEU A 4 35.85 -6.58 -11.62
C LEU A 4 35.19 -5.20 -11.55
N ALA A 5 35.50 -4.30 -12.48
CA ALA A 5 34.89 -2.99 -12.55
C ALA A 5 33.37 -3.09 -12.82
N PHE A 6 32.96 -3.99 -13.71
CA PHE A 6 31.55 -4.21 -14.05
C PHE A 6 30.75 -4.81 -12.88
N THR A 7 31.29 -5.84 -12.21
CA THR A 7 30.65 -6.43 -11.02
C THR A 7 30.60 -5.46 -9.85
N SER A 8 31.66 -4.65 -9.66
CA SER A 8 31.65 -3.64 -8.61
C SER A 8 30.63 -2.54 -8.88
N LEU A 9 30.48 -2.10 -10.11
CA LEU A 9 29.46 -1.11 -10.49
C LEU A 9 28.05 -1.66 -10.26
N ALA A 10 27.80 -2.92 -10.66
CA ALA A 10 26.50 -3.57 -10.42
C ALA A 10 26.19 -3.69 -8.92
N ALA A 11 27.20 -4.02 -8.10
CA ALA A 11 27.06 -4.09 -6.63
C ALA A 11 26.75 -2.73 -6.03
N VAL A 12 27.42 -1.66 -6.46
CA VAL A 12 27.18 -0.27 -5.99
C VAL A 12 25.76 0.19 -6.36
N ASN A 13 25.31 -0.08 -7.58
CA ASN A 13 23.96 0.27 -8.01
C ASN A 13 22.91 -0.47 -7.16
N ASN A 14 23.09 -1.78 -6.94
CA ASN A 14 22.24 -2.57 -6.06
C ASN A 14 22.16 -1.95 -4.67
N GLN A 15 23.29 -1.64 -4.11
CA GLN A 15 23.36 -1.02 -2.80
C GLN A 15 22.63 0.32 -2.74
N SER A 16 22.72 1.14 -3.80
CA SER A 16 22.01 2.42 -3.88
C SER A 16 20.48 2.24 -3.83
N GLU A 17 19.95 1.22 -4.50
CA GLU A 17 18.50 0.92 -4.50
C GLU A 17 18.03 0.44 -3.11
N ILE A 18 18.76 -0.49 -2.48
CA ILE A 18 18.46 -0.95 -1.11
C ILE A 18 18.46 0.23 -0.14
N ARG A 19 19.46 1.13 -0.25
CA ARG A 19 19.51 2.34 0.57
C ARG A 19 18.30 3.24 0.36
N ALA A 20 17.91 3.46 -0.89
CA ALA A 20 16.75 4.28 -1.22
C ALA A 20 15.47 3.70 -0.59
N GLN A 21 15.31 2.38 -0.63
CA GLN A 21 14.17 1.68 -0.02
C GLN A 21 14.15 1.80 1.51
N ILE A 22 15.30 1.56 2.19
CA ILE A 22 15.38 1.72 3.65
C ILE A 22 15.08 3.17 4.04
N THR A 23 15.58 4.14 3.27
CA THR A 23 15.34 5.57 3.50
C THR A 23 13.87 5.91 3.31
N ASN A 24 13.21 5.36 2.29
CA ASN A 24 11.78 5.53 2.05
C ASN A 24 10.95 4.93 3.20
N ASN A 25 11.26 3.70 3.63
CA ASN A 25 10.59 3.08 4.76
C ASN A 25 10.75 3.93 6.04
N LEU A 26 11.95 4.40 6.33
CA LEU A 26 12.23 5.23 7.51
C LEU A 26 11.50 6.58 7.45
N ALA A 27 11.45 7.23 6.28
CA ALA A 27 10.74 8.50 6.09
C ALA A 27 9.22 8.36 6.32
N ASN A 28 8.67 7.16 6.11
CA ASN A 28 7.25 6.86 6.22
C ASN A 28 6.86 6.10 7.50
N VAL A 29 7.74 6.06 8.51
CA VAL A 29 7.48 5.35 9.78
C VAL A 29 6.25 5.87 10.54
N SER A 30 5.89 7.13 10.36
CA SER A 30 4.71 7.76 10.98
C SER A 30 3.53 7.96 10.02
N THR A 31 3.65 7.49 8.77
CA THR A 31 2.61 7.66 7.76
C THR A 31 1.50 6.64 7.97
N ILE A 32 0.23 7.12 8.03
CA ILE A 32 -0.96 6.29 8.20
C ILE A 32 -1.08 5.28 7.05
N GLY A 33 -1.28 4.00 7.40
CA GLY A 33 -1.48 2.93 6.43
C GLY A 33 -0.26 2.59 5.57
N PHE A 34 0.92 3.14 5.90
CA PHE A 34 2.14 2.81 5.17
C PHE A 34 2.58 1.38 5.48
N LYS A 35 3.01 0.68 4.46
CA LYS A 35 3.53 -0.69 4.55
C LYS A 35 4.99 -0.74 4.13
N GLU A 36 5.80 -1.41 4.93
CA GLU A 36 7.19 -1.68 4.58
C GLU A 36 7.25 -2.39 3.22
N SER A 37 8.13 -1.95 2.35
CA SER A 37 8.42 -2.65 1.11
C SER A 37 9.76 -3.38 1.20
N PHE A 38 9.82 -4.55 0.57
CA PHE A 38 11.03 -5.35 0.44
C PHE A 38 11.48 -5.38 -1.01
N ALA A 39 12.77 -5.15 -1.24
CA ALA A 39 13.38 -5.48 -2.53
C ALA A 39 13.45 -7.00 -2.65
N LEU A 40 12.82 -7.57 -3.66
CA LEU A 40 13.01 -8.98 -3.99
C LEU A 40 14.35 -9.21 -4.69
N ALA A 41 14.81 -10.45 -4.53
CA ALA A 41 16.08 -10.98 -4.95
C ALA A 41 16.61 -10.46 -6.28
N SER A 42 17.88 -10.07 -6.27
CA SER A 42 18.66 -9.83 -7.46
C SER A 42 18.74 -11.10 -8.33
N LYS A 43 18.23 -11.02 -9.55
CA LYS A 43 18.37 -12.09 -10.56
C LYS A 43 19.64 -11.85 -11.37
N THR A 44 20.51 -12.83 -11.40
CA THR A 44 21.67 -12.78 -12.30
C THR A 44 21.19 -13.02 -13.73
N VAL A 45 21.41 -12.08 -14.61
CA VAL A 45 21.10 -12.19 -16.05
C VAL A 45 22.42 -12.19 -16.82
N ASP A 46 22.59 -13.17 -17.70
CA ASP A 46 23.72 -13.18 -18.60
C ASP A 46 23.57 -12.09 -19.66
N VAL A 47 24.68 -11.40 -19.95
CA VAL A 47 24.68 -10.31 -20.93
C VAL A 47 24.95 -10.91 -22.29
N ASP A 48 23.94 -10.98 -23.17
CA ASP A 48 24.05 -11.42 -24.53
C ASP A 48 24.72 -10.35 -25.40
N GLY A 49 25.74 -10.74 -26.17
CA GLY A 49 26.39 -9.88 -27.15
C GLY A 49 27.77 -10.37 -27.54
N PRO A 50 28.27 -10.03 -28.73
CA PRO A 50 29.60 -10.43 -29.20
C PRO A 50 30.69 -9.96 -28.23
N GLY A 51 31.44 -10.90 -27.62
CA GLY A 51 32.49 -10.62 -26.63
C GLY A 51 32.03 -10.47 -25.22
N TYR A 52 30.73 -10.75 -24.88
CA TYR A 52 30.14 -10.68 -23.56
C TYR A 52 29.79 -12.03 -22.94
N ASP A 53 30.01 -13.15 -23.66
CA ASP A 53 29.61 -14.53 -23.32
C ASP A 53 30.02 -15.04 -21.94
N SER A 54 30.78 -14.25 -21.20
CA SER A 54 31.20 -14.57 -19.83
C SER A 54 30.88 -13.47 -18.83
N ARG A 55 29.96 -12.56 -19.13
CA ARG A 55 29.56 -11.46 -18.27
C ARG A 55 28.14 -11.66 -17.77
N SER A 56 28.01 -11.76 -16.46
CA SER A 56 26.72 -11.77 -15.80
C SER A 56 26.46 -10.38 -15.20
N SER A 57 25.31 -9.79 -15.48
CA SER A 57 24.82 -8.59 -14.82
C SER A 57 23.81 -9.00 -13.76
N VAL A 58 23.94 -8.43 -12.57
CA VAL A 58 22.88 -8.55 -11.58
C VAL A 58 21.80 -7.53 -11.99
N LYS A 59 20.72 -8.00 -12.57
CA LYS A 59 19.53 -7.21 -12.79
C LYS A 59 18.67 -7.33 -11.52
N ILE A 60 18.55 -6.24 -10.79
CA ILE A 60 17.56 -6.15 -9.75
C ILE A 60 16.24 -5.87 -10.44
N GLU A 61 15.37 -6.83 -10.43
CA GLU A 61 13.96 -6.56 -10.55
C GLU A 61 13.52 -6.01 -9.20
N SER A 62 13.74 -4.72 -8.97
CA SER A 62 13.26 -4.05 -7.78
C SER A 62 11.74 -3.93 -7.88
N GLN A 63 11.06 -5.00 -7.54
CA GLN A 63 9.64 -4.94 -7.31
C GLN A 63 9.48 -4.60 -5.84
N ASP A 64 8.97 -3.40 -5.56
CA ASP A 64 8.64 -2.94 -4.22
C ASP A 64 7.43 -3.74 -3.67
N ILE A 65 7.62 -5.04 -3.45
CA ILE A 65 6.59 -5.87 -2.82
C ILE A 65 6.38 -5.38 -1.41
N ILE A 66 5.13 -5.16 -1.06
CA ILE A 66 4.73 -4.65 0.23
C ILE A 66 4.46 -5.76 1.22
N ASN A 67 4.87 -5.52 2.47
CA ASN A 67 4.52 -6.37 3.60
C ASN A 67 3.16 -5.95 4.16
N LEU A 68 2.13 -6.76 3.97
CA LEU A 68 0.78 -6.47 4.44
C LEU A 68 0.55 -6.76 5.93
N THR A 69 1.56 -7.19 6.69
CA THR A 69 1.40 -7.36 8.14
C THR A 69 0.84 -6.09 8.76
N PRO A 70 -0.19 -6.22 9.65
CA PRO A 70 -0.79 -5.06 10.27
C PRO A 70 0.21 -4.22 11.07
N GLY A 71 0.07 -2.89 10.98
CA GLY A 71 0.73 -1.95 11.87
C GLY A 71 -0.07 -1.75 13.16
N ILE A 72 0.38 -0.85 14.03
CA ILE A 72 -0.32 -0.53 15.27
C ILE A 72 -1.61 0.24 14.95
N ALA A 73 -2.75 -0.27 15.42
CA ALA A 73 -4.04 0.43 15.31
C ALA A 73 -4.19 1.46 16.43
N ASN A 74 -4.31 2.73 16.07
CA ASN A 74 -4.52 3.85 16.98
C ASN A 74 -6.00 4.26 16.97
N ARG A 75 -6.68 4.21 18.11
CA ARG A 75 -8.07 4.64 18.22
C ARG A 75 -8.17 6.16 18.12
N THR A 76 -8.98 6.65 17.18
CA THR A 76 -9.24 8.07 16.97
C THR A 76 -10.62 8.49 17.43
N GLY A 77 -11.57 7.55 17.51
CA GLY A 77 -12.97 7.79 17.84
C GLY A 77 -13.78 8.44 16.72
N ARG A 78 -13.20 8.71 15.56
CA ARG A 78 -13.91 9.29 14.40
C ARG A 78 -14.50 8.16 13.56
N ALA A 79 -15.81 8.19 13.31
CA ALA A 79 -16.55 7.12 12.63
C ALA A 79 -16.05 6.81 11.20
N MET A 80 -15.45 7.80 10.52
CA MET A 80 -14.91 7.66 9.18
C MET A 80 -13.42 7.23 9.14
N ASP A 81 -12.78 7.09 10.30
CA ASP A 81 -11.44 6.52 10.37
C ASP A 81 -11.56 5.00 10.44
N VAL A 82 -10.87 4.30 9.56
CA VAL A 82 -10.91 2.84 9.48
C VAL A 82 -9.50 2.25 9.54
N ALA A 83 -9.32 1.22 10.33
CA ALA A 83 -8.13 0.38 10.31
C ALA A 83 -8.47 -0.96 9.65
N LEU A 84 -7.71 -1.35 8.65
CA LEU A 84 -7.93 -2.59 7.90
C LEU A 84 -7.31 -3.78 8.65
N ASN A 85 -8.05 -4.87 8.78
CA ASN A 85 -7.58 -6.08 9.46
C ASN A 85 -6.74 -6.94 8.52
N ASP A 86 -5.87 -7.75 9.08
CA ASP A 86 -5.05 -8.75 8.37
C ASP A 86 -4.44 -8.21 7.06
N ALA A 87 -4.56 -8.95 5.97
CA ALA A 87 -4.13 -8.55 4.63
C ALA A 87 -5.20 -7.81 3.81
N THR A 88 -6.24 -7.27 4.46
CA THR A 88 -7.31 -6.52 3.79
C THR A 88 -6.76 -5.24 3.17
N VAL A 89 -7.18 -4.94 1.94
CA VAL A 89 -6.90 -3.70 1.24
C VAL A 89 -8.20 -3.02 0.79
N LEU A 90 -8.17 -1.71 0.72
CA LEU A 90 -9.30 -0.86 0.32
C LEU A 90 -9.11 -0.40 -1.12
N GLY A 91 -10.12 -0.62 -1.97
CA GLY A 91 -10.12 -0.18 -3.36
C GLY A 91 -10.28 1.33 -3.49
N VAL A 92 -9.46 1.94 -4.33
CA VAL A 92 -9.52 3.37 -4.67
C VAL A 92 -9.49 3.57 -6.16
N GLN A 93 -10.10 4.65 -6.62
CA GLN A 93 -10.03 5.08 -8.01
C GLN A 93 -8.97 6.15 -8.17
N VAL A 94 -8.11 5.96 -9.16
CA VAL A 94 -7.10 6.92 -9.58
C VAL A 94 -7.69 7.85 -10.67
N ASP A 95 -7.08 9.00 -10.90
CA ASP A 95 -7.54 10.03 -11.83
C ASP A 95 -7.85 9.52 -13.26
N ASN A 96 -7.18 8.44 -13.69
CA ASN A 96 -7.41 7.81 -14.99
C ASN A 96 -8.63 6.87 -15.05
N GLY A 97 -9.33 6.67 -13.91
CA GLY A 97 -10.38 5.67 -13.78
C GLY A 97 -9.89 4.26 -13.42
N ASP A 98 -8.58 4.08 -13.32
CA ASP A 98 -7.94 2.82 -12.92
C ASP A 98 -8.24 2.49 -11.46
N ILE A 99 -8.25 1.20 -11.13
CA ILE A 99 -8.41 0.71 -9.76
C ILE A 99 -7.02 0.48 -9.16
N ALA A 100 -6.82 1.03 -7.97
CA ALA A 100 -5.64 0.78 -7.15
C ALA A 100 -6.10 0.46 -5.72
N PHE A 101 -5.17 0.11 -4.86
CA PHE A 101 -5.46 -0.31 -3.49
C PHE A 101 -4.65 0.49 -2.49
N THR A 102 -5.19 0.61 -1.27
CA THR A 102 -4.52 1.31 -0.18
C THR A 102 -4.85 0.68 1.17
N ARG A 103 -4.03 0.96 2.18
CA ARG A 103 -4.37 0.70 3.59
C ARG A 103 -4.57 1.99 4.39
N ARG A 104 -4.60 3.10 3.69
CA ARG A 104 -4.87 4.40 4.29
C ARG A 104 -6.37 4.57 4.55
N GLY A 105 -6.76 4.64 5.81
CA GLY A 105 -8.15 4.65 6.25
C GLY A 105 -8.64 5.97 6.82
N ASP A 106 -7.93 7.08 6.64
CA ASP A 106 -8.35 8.43 7.04
C ASP A 106 -9.36 9.01 6.03
N LEU A 107 -10.60 8.49 6.09
CA LEU A 107 -11.65 8.82 5.12
C LEU A 107 -12.32 10.17 5.45
N ARG A 108 -12.78 10.84 4.41
CA ARG A 108 -13.57 12.08 4.50
C ARG A 108 -14.58 12.17 3.37
N ILE A 109 -15.59 13.03 3.54
CA ILE A 109 -16.54 13.34 2.49
C ILE A 109 -16.00 14.54 1.71
N ALA A 110 -15.81 14.38 0.41
CA ALA A 110 -15.42 15.45 -0.49
C ALA A 110 -16.56 16.47 -0.67
N PRO A 111 -16.28 17.69 -1.13
CA PRO A 111 -17.34 18.66 -1.47
C PRO A 111 -18.34 18.16 -2.53
N SER A 112 -17.94 17.17 -3.33
CA SER A 112 -18.78 16.46 -4.30
C SER A 112 -19.78 15.50 -3.68
N GLY A 113 -19.69 15.20 -2.36
CA GLY A 113 -20.46 14.19 -1.66
C GLY A 113 -19.85 12.78 -1.74
N LEU A 114 -18.77 12.59 -2.47
CA LEU A 114 -18.09 11.28 -2.57
C LEU A 114 -17.15 11.05 -1.39
N ILE A 115 -16.94 9.79 -1.05
CA ILE A 115 -15.95 9.41 -0.02
C ILE A 115 -14.56 9.39 -0.66
N GLU A 116 -13.62 10.12 -0.05
CA GLU A 116 -12.21 10.12 -0.44
C GLU A 116 -11.31 9.90 0.78
N ASN A 117 -10.06 9.51 0.57
CA ASN A 117 -9.06 9.53 1.64
C ASN A 117 -8.44 10.93 1.77
N ALA A 118 -7.67 11.19 2.83
CA ALA A 118 -7.05 12.50 3.01
C ALA A 118 -5.97 12.83 1.94
N ALA A 119 -5.53 11.86 1.14
CA ALA A 119 -4.66 12.09 -0.02
C ALA A 119 -5.44 12.54 -1.28
N GLY A 120 -6.78 12.49 -1.25
CA GLY A 120 -7.64 12.91 -2.35
C GLY A 120 -8.07 11.78 -3.30
N HIS A 121 -7.70 10.53 -3.04
CA HIS A 121 -8.16 9.41 -3.86
C HIS A 121 -9.58 9.02 -3.51
N LEU A 122 -10.44 8.84 -4.51
CA LEU A 122 -11.82 8.41 -4.34
C LEU A 122 -11.87 6.95 -3.88
N ILE A 123 -12.66 6.69 -2.85
CA ILE A 123 -12.87 5.34 -2.32
C ILE A 123 -13.93 4.64 -3.16
N LEU A 124 -13.60 3.43 -3.59
CA LEU A 124 -14.52 2.58 -4.33
C LEU A 124 -15.36 1.72 -3.39
N GLY A 125 -16.63 1.64 -3.69
CA GLY A 125 -17.50 0.58 -3.22
C GLY A 125 -17.64 -0.55 -4.24
N GLU A 126 -18.32 -1.65 -3.87
CA GLU A 126 -18.59 -2.79 -4.76
C GLU A 126 -19.38 -2.36 -6.02
N GLY A 127 -20.19 -1.31 -5.94
CA GLY A 127 -20.97 -0.74 -7.04
C GLY A 127 -20.37 0.51 -7.69
N GLY A 128 -19.17 0.91 -7.33
CA GLY A 128 -18.53 2.17 -7.76
C GLY A 128 -18.34 3.17 -6.61
N PRO A 129 -18.02 4.43 -6.89
CA PRO A 129 -17.83 5.46 -5.88
C PRO A 129 -19.09 5.67 -5.01
N ILE A 130 -18.92 5.73 -3.69
CA ILE A 130 -20.04 5.88 -2.75
C ILE A 130 -20.37 7.35 -2.58
N ASN A 131 -21.64 7.70 -2.83
CA ASN A 131 -22.15 9.06 -2.64
C ASN A 131 -22.88 9.19 -1.30
N VAL A 132 -22.51 10.20 -0.54
CA VAL A 132 -23.12 10.54 0.75
C VAL A 132 -24.00 11.78 0.57
N PRO A 133 -25.32 11.67 0.76
CA PRO A 133 -26.21 12.87 0.73
C PRO A 133 -25.80 13.89 1.78
N PRO A 134 -25.96 15.19 1.48
CA PRO A 134 -25.58 16.25 2.40
C PRO A 134 -26.37 16.19 3.72
N GLY A 135 -25.67 16.47 4.82
CA GLY A 135 -26.29 16.51 6.16
C GLY A 135 -26.42 15.16 6.86
N GLN A 136 -25.96 14.08 6.27
CA GLN A 136 -25.93 12.76 6.92
C GLN A 136 -24.65 12.55 7.71
N LEU A 137 -24.79 11.89 8.87
CA LEU A 137 -23.68 11.31 9.63
C LEU A 137 -23.39 9.92 9.09
N VAL A 138 -22.11 9.68 8.76
CA VAL A 138 -21.66 8.40 8.21
C VAL A 138 -21.10 7.52 9.32
N SER A 139 -21.49 6.25 9.32
CA SER A 139 -20.89 5.18 10.11
C SER A 139 -20.52 4.00 9.22
N ILE A 140 -19.45 3.29 9.56
CA ILE A 140 -18.93 2.19 8.78
C ILE A 140 -18.90 0.94 9.66
N SER A 141 -19.54 -0.14 9.17
CA SER A 141 -19.53 -1.44 9.81
C SER A 141 -18.24 -2.22 9.57
N PRO A 142 -17.92 -3.22 10.42
CA PRO A 142 -16.71 -4.03 10.25
C PRO A 142 -16.62 -4.81 8.92
N ASP A 143 -17.72 -5.06 8.24
CA ASP A 143 -17.82 -5.69 6.92
C ASP A 143 -17.65 -4.70 5.75
N GLY A 144 -17.44 -3.41 6.05
CA GLY A 144 -17.29 -2.34 5.07
C GLY A 144 -18.59 -1.70 4.61
N THR A 145 -19.76 -2.06 5.18
CA THR A 145 -21.02 -1.40 4.83
C THR A 145 -21.06 0.02 5.42
N VAL A 146 -21.36 0.97 4.56
CA VAL A 146 -21.45 2.40 4.89
C VAL A 146 -22.91 2.78 5.13
N PHE A 147 -23.18 3.29 6.30
CA PHE A 147 -24.52 3.75 6.71
C PHE A 147 -24.56 5.26 6.86
N GLY A 148 -25.63 5.87 6.37
CA GLY A 148 -25.98 7.25 6.62
C GLY A 148 -27.12 7.39 7.61
N SER A 149 -27.01 8.30 8.55
CA SER A 149 -28.08 8.65 9.50
C SER A 149 -28.32 10.15 9.52
N LEU A 150 -29.57 10.57 9.64
CA LEU A 150 -29.95 11.99 9.77
C LEU A 150 -29.89 12.40 11.26
N PRO A 151 -29.08 13.41 11.62
CA PRO A 151 -29.01 13.89 13.00
C PRO A 151 -30.33 14.41 13.54
N SER A 152 -31.19 14.91 12.64
CA SER A 152 -32.51 15.43 12.95
C SER A 152 -33.56 14.36 13.34
N GLU A 153 -33.33 13.12 12.96
CA GLU A 153 -34.25 12.00 13.12
C GLU A 153 -33.57 10.77 13.71
N PRO A 154 -33.15 10.81 14.99
CA PRO A 154 -32.36 9.72 15.59
C PRO A 154 -33.15 8.40 15.74
N ALA A 155 -34.49 8.44 15.59
CA ALA A 155 -35.36 7.27 15.64
C ALA A 155 -35.48 6.52 14.31
N THR A 156 -35.07 7.13 13.19
CA THR A 156 -35.05 6.45 11.89
C THR A 156 -33.83 5.52 11.80
N PRO A 157 -34.02 4.27 11.30
CA PRO A 157 -32.90 3.36 11.11
C PRO A 157 -31.89 3.94 10.12
N PRO A 158 -30.58 3.71 10.30
CA PRO A 158 -29.57 4.12 9.35
C PRO A 158 -29.83 3.54 7.95
N ILE A 159 -29.63 4.36 6.93
CA ILE A 159 -29.80 3.94 5.53
C ILE A 159 -28.47 3.45 5.01
N GLU A 160 -28.46 2.29 4.35
CA GLU A 160 -27.28 1.78 3.67
C GLU A 160 -26.99 2.63 2.43
N LEU A 161 -25.80 3.22 2.36
CA LEU A 161 -25.33 4.04 1.24
C LEU A 161 -24.52 3.22 0.22
N GLY A 162 -23.94 2.11 0.67
CA GLY A 162 -23.14 1.21 -0.14
C GLY A 162 -22.16 0.43 0.71
N LYS A 163 -21.37 -0.41 0.04
CA LYS A 163 -20.34 -1.23 0.71
C LYS A 163 -18.99 -0.94 0.10
N LEU A 164 -17.98 -0.69 0.93
CA LEU A 164 -16.61 -0.45 0.53
C LEU A 164 -16.04 -1.66 -0.23
N LEU A 165 -15.24 -1.43 -1.25
CA LEU A 165 -14.51 -2.48 -1.95
C LEU A 165 -13.32 -2.92 -1.07
N LEU A 166 -13.53 -3.94 -0.26
CA LEU A 166 -12.53 -4.56 0.59
C LEU A 166 -12.12 -5.90 -0.02
N LEU A 167 -10.82 -6.12 -0.18
CA LEU A 167 -10.28 -7.38 -0.69
C LEU A 167 -9.22 -7.93 0.24
N ASP A 168 -9.20 -9.25 0.42
CA ASP A 168 -8.09 -9.97 1.05
C ASP A 168 -6.98 -10.21 0.02
N ALA A 169 -5.82 -9.63 0.27
CA ALA A 169 -4.63 -9.75 -0.57
C ALA A 169 -3.60 -10.74 -0.02
N SER A 170 -4.01 -11.69 0.85
CA SER A 170 -3.09 -12.65 1.47
C SER A 170 -2.37 -13.55 0.45
N GLU A 171 -3.03 -13.88 -0.67
CA GLU A 171 -2.46 -14.71 -1.75
C GLU A 171 -1.98 -13.88 -2.94
N GLN A 172 -2.24 -12.58 -2.96
CA GLN A 172 -1.90 -11.70 -4.07
C GLN A 172 -0.76 -10.75 -3.68
N PRO A 173 0.46 -10.96 -4.19
CA PRO A 173 1.54 -10.01 -3.94
C PRO A 173 1.21 -8.66 -4.57
N LEU A 174 1.32 -7.61 -3.77
CA LEU A 174 1.08 -6.24 -4.18
C LEU A 174 2.40 -5.48 -4.25
N VAL A 175 2.51 -4.61 -5.24
CA VAL A 175 3.67 -3.72 -5.44
C VAL A 175 3.25 -2.27 -5.25
N ARG A 176 4.17 -1.45 -4.74
CA ARG A 176 3.95 -0.02 -4.56
C ARG A 176 4.03 0.71 -5.89
N ARG A 177 3.09 1.61 -6.13
CA ARG A 177 3.09 2.57 -7.22
C ARG A 177 3.81 3.86 -6.80
N VAL A 178 4.13 4.70 -7.77
CA VAL A 178 4.79 6.00 -7.55
C VAL A 178 3.91 6.96 -6.73
N ASP A 179 2.58 6.84 -6.84
CA ASP A 179 1.59 7.61 -6.09
C ASP A 179 1.37 7.09 -4.63
N GLY A 180 2.11 6.06 -4.22
CA GLY A 180 2.01 5.45 -2.88
C GLY A 180 0.87 4.46 -2.71
N LEU A 181 0.05 4.26 -3.74
CA LEU A 181 -0.98 3.22 -3.80
C LEU A 181 -0.37 1.86 -4.12
N PHE A 182 -1.18 0.82 -4.07
CA PHE A 182 -0.77 -0.54 -4.35
C PHE A 182 -1.45 -1.06 -5.62
N THR A 183 -0.74 -1.89 -6.37
CA THR A 183 -1.27 -2.62 -7.53
C THR A 183 -0.83 -4.08 -7.45
N PRO A 184 -1.62 -5.04 -7.94
CA PRO A 184 -1.19 -6.42 -8.05
C PRO A 184 0.10 -6.53 -8.88
N GLN A 185 0.99 -7.43 -8.45
CA GLN A 185 2.20 -7.74 -9.18
C GLN A 185 1.89 -8.41 -10.51
N ASP A 186 0.84 -9.22 -10.55
CA ASP A 186 0.39 -9.89 -11.75
C ASP A 186 -0.22 -8.88 -12.73
N GLU A 187 0.38 -8.79 -13.93
CA GLU A 187 -0.08 -7.92 -15.00
C GLU A 187 -1.53 -8.20 -15.43
N GLN A 188 -2.05 -9.41 -15.21
CA GLN A 188 -3.43 -9.77 -15.52
C GLN A 188 -4.44 -8.99 -14.68
N PHE A 189 -4.09 -8.64 -13.44
CA PHE A 189 -4.95 -7.91 -12.50
C PHE A 189 -4.56 -6.44 -12.35
N LYS A 190 -3.63 -5.97 -13.14
CA LYS A 190 -3.20 -4.59 -13.10
C LYS A 190 -4.35 -3.65 -13.44
N ASN A 191 -4.55 -2.63 -12.60
CA ASN A 191 -5.62 -1.63 -12.71
C ASN A 191 -7.05 -2.20 -12.65
N THR A 192 -7.23 -3.43 -12.20
CA THR A 192 -8.52 -4.11 -12.05
C THR A 192 -8.66 -4.74 -10.67
N VAL A 193 -9.86 -5.21 -10.37
CA VAL A 193 -10.13 -5.98 -9.16
C VAL A 193 -9.53 -7.38 -9.29
N PHE A 194 -8.74 -7.80 -8.31
CA PHE A 194 -8.20 -9.16 -8.25
C PHE A 194 -9.14 -10.10 -7.46
N PRO A 195 -9.03 -11.43 -7.64
CA PRO A 195 -9.82 -12.39 -6.88
C PRO A 195 -9.56 -12.23 -5.37
N GLN A 196 -10.64 -12.30 -4.59
CA GLN A 196 -10.53 -12.26 -3.13
C GLN A 196 -9.81 -13.50 -2.61
N GLY A 197 -8.91 -13.31 -1.66
CA GLY A 197 -8.23 -14.39 -0.95
C GLY A 197 -9.19 -15.18 -0.03
N PRO A 198 -8.67 -16.20 0.68
CA PRO A 198 -9.48 -17.11 1.48
C PRO A 198 -10.07 -16.46 2.75
N ASN A 199 -9.51 -15.34 3.21
CA ASN A 199 -9.96 -14.68 4.43
C ASN A 199 -11.08 -13.68 4.14
N VAL A 200 -11.94 -13.47 5.13
CA VAL A 200 -12.97 -12.45 5.04
C VAL A 200 -12.34 -11.08 5.25
N ALA A 201 -12.38 -10.25 4.22
CA ALA A 201 -11.93 -8.87 4.31
C ALA A 201 -12.75 -8.09 5.33
N SER A 202 -12.10 -7.41 6.27
CA SER A 202 -12.78 -6.69 7.35
C SER A 202 -11.97 -5.48 7.81
N LEU A 203 -12.65 -4.59 8.54
CA LEU A 203 -12.06 -3.38 9.09
C LEU A 203 -12.52 -3.10 10.52
N GLN A 204 -11.84 -2.20 11.19
CA GLN A 204 -12.25 -1.62 12.48
C GLN A 204 -12.51 -0.13 12.29
N SER A 205 -13.74 0.31 12.55
CA SER A 205 -14.12 1.72 12.55
C SER A 205 -13.63 2.44 13.82
N GLY A 206 -13.36 3.73 13.72
CA GLY A 206 -12.90 4.57 14.84
C GLY A 206 -11.41 4.40 15.18
N ALA A 207 -10.63 3.82 14.29
CA ALA A 207 -9.19 3.63 14.42
C ALA A 207 -8.48 3.88 13.10
N LEU A 208 -7.19 4.23 13.17
CA LEU A 208 -6.29 4.34 12.03
C LEU A 208 -5.12 3.40 12.20
N GLU A 209 -4.76 2.72 11.12
CA GLU A 209 -3.58 1.88 11.09
C GLU A 209 -2.32 2.73 10.92
N GLY A 210 -1.33 2.57 11.81
CA GLY A 210 -0.02 3.16 11.64
C GLY A 210 0.86 2.39 10.64
N SER A 211 2.05 2.90 10.41
CA SER A 211 3.08 2.19 9.64
C SER A 211 3.49 0.89 10.34
N ASN A 212 3.79 -0.16 9.57
CA ASN A 212 4.38 -1.39 10.09
C ASN A 212 5.93 -1.38 10.07
N VAL A 213 6.53 -0.25 9.69
CA VAL A 213 8.00 -0.09 9.70
C VAL A 213 8.50 0.01 11.13
N ASN A 214 9.51 -0.81 11.46
CA ASN A 214 10.23 -0.67 12.72
C ASN A 214 11.38 0.36 12.56
N PRO A 215 11.30 1.54 13.21
CA PRO A 215 12.31 2.58 13.02
C PRO A 215 13.70 2.18 13.52
N ILE A 216 13.78 1.39 14.59
CA ILE A 216 15.05 0.95 15.17
C ILE A 216 15.73 -0.01 14.20
N GLU A 217 15.00 -0.98 13.68
CA GLU A 217 15.51 -1.94 12.71
C GLU A 217 15.96 -1.25 11.41
N ALA A 218 15.19 -0.30 10.91
CA ALA A 218 15.53 0.50 9.73
C ALA A 218 16.83 1.32 9.94
N MET A 219 17.02 1.91 11.14
CA MET A 219 18.25 2.62 11.48
C MET A 219 19.45 1.68 11.57
N ILE A 220 19.30 0.49 12.15
CA ILE A 220 20.37 -0.52 12.22
C ILE A 220 20.76 -0.95 10.80
N LYS A 221 19.79 -1.29 9.95
CA LYS A 221 20.04 -1.61 8.53
C LYS A 221 20.77 -0.50 7.80
N MET A 222 20.45 0.77 8.08
CA MET A 222 21.14 1.94 7.50
C MET A 222 22.59 2.04 7.97
N MET A 223 22.87 1.78 9.25
CA MET A 223 24.23 1.78 9.79
C MET A 223 25.07 0.64 9.22
N ASP A 224 24.54 -0.58 9.18
CA ASP A 224 25.21 -1.74 8.59
C ASP A 224 25.52 -1.51 7.12
N PHE A 225 24.60 -0.88 6.41
CA PHE A 225 24.79 -0.47 5.02
C PHE A 225 25.96 0.51 4.90
N SER A 226 26.03 1.53 5.76
CA SER A 226 27.11 2.52 5.73
C SER A 226 28.48 1.91 6.03
N LEU A 227 28.53 0.93 6.94
CA LEU A 227 29.75 0.18 7.26
C LEU A 227 30.19 -0.71 6.09
N SER A 228 29.26 -1.36 5.40
CA SER A 228 29.57 -2.22 4.26
C SER A 228 30.17 -1.46 3.08
N LEU A 229 29.79 -0.20 2.88
CA LEU A 229 30.37 0.68 1.86
C LEU A 229 31.85 1.01 2.12
N ILE A 230 32.27 1.08 3.39
CA ILE A 230 33.66 1.34 3.75
C ILE A 230 34.56 0.14 3.41
N HIS A 231 34.00 -1.08 3.44
CA HIS A 231 34.74 -2.32 3.16
C HIS A 231 34.80 -2.74 1.68
N ILE A 232 34.07 -2.05 0.80
CA ILE A 232 34.10 -2.27 -0.66
C ILE A 232 35.20 -1.43 -1.29
#